data_b06467c9e36da9b49406edfd31fb414a
#
_entry.id   b06467c9e36da9b49406edfd31fb414a
#
_cell.length_a   1.000
_cell.length_b   1.000
_cell.length_c   1.000
_cell.angle_alpha   90.00
_cell.angle_beta   90.00
_cell.angle_gamma   90.00
#
_symmetry.space_group_name_H-M   'P 1'
#
loop_
_entity.id
_entity.type
_entity.pdbx_description
1 polymer ?
#
loop_
_entity_poly.entity_id
_entity_poly.type
_entity_poly.pdbx_seq_one_letter_code
_entity_poly.pdbx_strand_id
1 'polypeptide(L)' 'MKDFNNKELSAGDKVLTFDVTHNGIHFREGVIETIEKKADDEHPIAQEWATVVFTHRIGGSDYKIRVFRTNDSIIKV' A
#
# COMPACT_ATOMS: atom_id res chain seq x y z
N MET A 1 -5.82 10.12 -4.80
CA MET A 1 -6.09 9.13 -3.73
C MET A 1 -5.69 9.71 -2.39
N LYS A 2 -6.49 9.50 -1.38
CA LYS A 2 -6.18 9.96 -0.01
C LYS A 2 -5.88 8.76 0.88
N ASP A 3 -5.01 8.96 1.88
CA ASP A 3 -4.68 7.92 2.84
C ASP A 3 -5.78 7.77 3.92
N PHE A 4 -5.53 6.91 4.90
CA PHE A 4 -6.44 6.69 6.02
C PHE A 4 -6.73 7.97 6.81
N ASN A 5 -5.78 8.89 6.86
CA ASN A 5 -5.90 10.18 7.56
C ASN A 5 -6.35 11.33 6.64
N ASN A 6 -6.87 11.00 5.44
CA ASN A 6 -7.35 11.98 4.47
C ASN A 6 -6.26 12.90 3.89
N LYS A 7 -5.00 12.45 3.91
CA LYS A 7 -3.88 13.15 3.27
C LYS A 7 -3.72 12.69 1.83
N GLU A 8 -3.45 13.61 0.92
CA GLU A 8 -3.27 13.29 -0.49
C GLU A 8 -2.02 12.45 -0.72
N LEU A 9 -2.17 11.41 -1.53
CA LEU A 9 -1.09 10.48 -1.89
C LEU A 9 -0.70 10.65 -3.34
N SER A 10 0.61 10.56 -3.60
CA SER A 10 1.18 10.62 -4.94
C SER A 10 2.26 9.55 -5.10
N ALA A 11 2.57 9.18 -6.34
CA ALA A 11 3.68 8.29 -6.62
C ALA A 11 4.99 8.88 -6.07
N GLY A 12 5.81 8.06 -5.43
CA GLY A 12 7.03 8.48 -4.77
C GLY A 12 6.88 8.78 -3.27
N ASP A 13 5.66 8.87 -2.76
CA ASP A 13 5.44 9.13 -1.34
C ASP A 13 5.83 7.93 -0.47
N LYS A 14 6.46 8.21 0.66
CA LYS A 14 6.67 7.20 1.71
C LYS A 14 5.39 6.99 2.48
N VAL A 15 5.05 5.74 2.71
CA VAL A 15 3.83 5.38 3.42
C VAL A 15 4.08 4.21 4.36
N LEU A 16 3.21 4.11 5.36
CA LEU A 16 3.05 2.90 6.16
C LEU A 16 1.81 2.18 5.66
N THR A 17 1.95 0.89 5.38
CA THR A 17 0.79 0.02 5.17
C THR A 17 0.58 -0.83 6.41
N PHE A 18 -0.66 -1.18 6.68
CA PHE A 18 -0.96 -2.05 7.79
C PHE A 18 -1.88 -3.19 7.37
N ASP A 19 -1.57 -4.36 7.90
CA ASP A 19 -2.35 -5.58 7.70
C ASP A 19 -2.83 -6.07 9.07
N VAL A 20 -4.09 -6.47 9.14
CA VAL A 20 -4.66 -7.08 10.34
C VAL A 20 -4.61 -8.59 10.16
N THR A 21 -3.92 -9.27 11.06
CA THR A 21 -3.82 -10.72 11.07
C THR A 21 -4.29 -11.24 12.42
N HIS A 22 -4.39 -12.57 12.56
CA HIS A 22 -4.74 -13.17 13.85
C HIS A 22 -3.68 -12.93 14.94
N ASN A 23 -2.48 -12.50 14.58
CA ASN A 23 -1.40 -12.12 15.50
C ASN A 23 -1.37 -10.62 15.82
N GLY A 24 -2.33 -9.84 15.32
CA GLY A 24 -2.43 -8.41 15.56
C GLY A 24 -2.27 -7.58 14.29
N ILE A 25 -1.85 -6.33 14.46
CA ILE A 25 -1.66 -5.38 13.38
C ILE A 25 -0.16 -5.30 13.06
N HIS A 26 0.17 -5.47 11.77
CA HIS A 26 1.54 -5.37 11.27
C HIS A 26 1.67 -4.14 10.37
N PHE A 27 2.72 -3.36 10.61
CA PHE A 27 3.04 -2.17 9.82
C PHE A 27 4.27 -2.41 8.96
N ARG A 28 4.24 -1.89 7.74
CA ARG A 28 5.40 -1.88 6.84
C ARG A 28 5.55 -0.52 6.20
N GLU A 29 6.79 -0.03 6.17
CA GLU A 29 7.13 1.18 5.43
C GLU A 29 7.43 0.82 3.98
N GLY A 30 6.87 1.58 3.06
CA GLY A 30 7.09 1.39 1.64
C GLY A 30 6.97 2.71 0.89
N VAL A 31 7.08 2.62 -0.44
CA VAL A 31 6.96 3.77 -1.34
C VAL A 31 5.88 3.49 -2.37
N ILE A 32 5.04 4.47 -2.63
CA ILE A 32 4.03 4.35 -3.68
C ILE A 32 4.70 4.39 -5.04
N GLU A 33 4.48 3.34 -5.85
CA GLU A 33 4.95 3.25 -7.22
C GLU A 33 3.95 3.84 -8.19
N THR A 34 2.69 3.41 -8.09
CA THR A 34 1.60 3.89 -8.94
C THR A 34 0.30 3.96 -8.17
N ILE A 35 -0.62 4.79 -8.66
CA ILE A 35 -1.99 4.87 -8.18
C ILE A 35 -2.90 4.69 -9.39
N GLU A 36 -3.78 3.70 -9.33
CA GLU A 36 -4.70 3.36 -10.42
C GLU A 36 -6.13 3.22 -9.91
N LYS A 37 -7.08 3.54 -10.75
CA LYS A 37 -8.50 3.33 -10.48
C LYS A 37 -8.94 2.06 -11.21
N LYS A 38 -9.42 1.08 -10.46
CA LYS A 38 -9.79 -0.24 -10.98
C LYS A 38 -11.13 -0.70 -10.43
N ALA A 39 -11.82 -1.51 -11.23
CA ALA A 39 -12.95 -2.32 -10.79
C ALA A 39 -12.69 -3.77 -11.20
N ASP A 40 -13.18 -4.73 -10.41
CA ASP A 40 -13.11 -6.15 -10.72
C ASP A 40 -14.44 -6.84 -10.38
N ASP A 41 -14.48 -8.18 -10.49
CA ASP A 41 -15.71 -8.94 -10.23
C ASP A 41 -16.14 -8.87 -8.75
N GLU A 42 -15.20 -8.78 -7.83
CA GLU A 42 -15.47 -8.65 -6.40
C GLU A 42 -15.75 -7.19 -6.01
N HIS A 43 -15.18 -6.23 -6.76
CA HIS A 43 -15.33 -4.80 -6.53
C HIS A 43 -15.83 -4.13 -7.82
N PRO A 44 -17.12 -4.26 -8.15
CA PRO A 44 -17.66 -3.76 -9.43
C PRO A 44 -17.67 -2.24 -9.54
N ILE A 45 -17.61 -1.52 -8.40
CA ILE A 45 -17.45 -0.08 -8.39
C ILE A 45 -15.96 0.24 -8.41
N ALA A 46 -15.54 1.04 -9.40
CA ALA A 46 -14.13 1.43 -9.52
C ALA A 46 -13.66 2.19 -8.29
N GLN A 47 -12.53 1.77 -7.73
CA GLN A 47 -11.89 2.44 -6.61
C GLN A 47 -10.39 2.60 -6.89
N GLU A 48 -9.76 3.52 -6.18
CA GLU A 48 -8.34 3.77 -6.33
C GLU A 48 -7.51 2.74 -5.55
N TRP A 49 -6.48 2.23 -6.21
CA TRP A 49 -5.52 1.29 -5.65
C TRP A 49 -4.12 1.87 -5.78
N ALA A 50 -3.36 1.80 -4.70
CA ALA A 50 -1.95 2.14 -4.73
C ALA A 50 -1.12 0.86 -4.81
N THR A 51 -0.12 0.86 -5.69
CA THR A 51 0.93 -0.15 -5.68
C THR A 51 2.03 0.35 -4.76
N VAL A 52 2.27 -0.37 -3.68
CA VAL A 52 3.28 -0.01 -2.67
C VAL A 52 4.43 -1.00 -2.78
N VAL A 53 5.65 -0.48 -2.84
CA VAL A 53 6.87 -1.27 -2.96
C VAL A 53 7.59 -1.28 -1.63
N PHE A 54 7.89 -2.47 -1.15
CA PHE A 54 8.74 -2.68 0.05
C PHE A 54 10.07 -3.27 -0.37
N THR A 55 11.11 -2.94 0.38
CA THR A 55 12.39 -3.64 0.30
C THR A 55 12.46 -4.65 1.44
N HIS A 56 12.67 -5.91 1.09
CA HIS A 56 12.81 -6.99 2.05
C HIS A 56 14.17 -7.63 1.90
N ARG A 57 14.90 -7.74 3.01
CA ARG A 57 16.26 -8.31 3.00
C ARG A 57 16.22 -9.75 3.48
N ILE A 58 16.66 -10.66 2.62
CA ILE A 58 16.75 -12.09 2.93
C ILE A 58 18.15 -12.56 2.55
N GLY A 59 18.89 -13.13 3.51
CA GLY A 59 20.19 -13.72 3.25
C GLY A 59 21.22 -12.76 2.66
N GLY A 60 21.16 -11.48 3.00
CA GLY A 60 22.08 -10.46 2.48
C GLY A 60 21.68 -9.87 1.13
N SER A 61 20.59 -10.33 0.52
CA SER A 61 20.08 -9.80 -0.74
C SER A 61 18.80 -9.02 -0.51
N ASP A 62 18.63 -7.92 -1.23
CA ASP A 62 17.43 -7.09 -1.17
C ASP A 62 16.44 -7.50 -2.25
N TYR A 63 15.22 -7.76 -1.85
CA TYR A 63 14.11 -8.09 -2.74
C TYR A 63 13.04 -7.00 -2.67
N LYS A 64 12.50 -6.64 -3.81
CA LYS A 64 11.37 -5.72 -3.88
C LYS A 64 10.07 -6.51 -3.95
N ILE A 65 9.15 -6.17 -3.05
CA ILE A 65 7.83 -6.78 -2.98
C ILE A 65 6.81 -5.70 -3.28
N ARG A 66 5.88 -5.99 -4.19
CA ARG A 66 4.79 -5.09 -4.54
C ARG A 66 3.50 -5.61 -3.95
N VAL A 67 2.76 -4.73 -3.31
CA VAL A 67 1.42 -5.04 -2.81
C VAL A 67 0.44 -3.97 -3.29
N PHE A 68 -0.81 -4.35 -3.42
CA PHE A 68 -1.89 -3.43 -3.81
C PHE A 68 -2.71 -3.10 -2.57
N ARG A 69 -2.95 -1.80 -2.33
CA ARG A 69 -3.68 -1.35 -1.15
C ARG A 69 -4.67 -0.25 -1.52
N THR A 70 -5.81 -0.28 -0.83
CA THR A 70 -6.78 0.81 -0.87
C THR A 70 -6.47 1.84 0.22
N ASN A 71 -7.19 2.95 0.21
CA ASN A 71 -6.94 4.08 1.11
C ASN A 71 -7.05 3.74 2.60
N ASP A 72 -7.83 2.73 2.96
CA ASP A 72 -8.10 2.35 4.35
C ASP A 72 -6.95 1.59 5.03
N SER A 73 -5.91 1.24 4.28
CA SER A 73 -4.75 0.51 4.80
C SER A 73 -3.41 1.22 4.55
N ILE A 74 -3.44 2.50 4.22
CA ILE A 74 -2.24 3.30 3.95
C ILE A 74 -2.25 4.56 4.79
N ILE A 75 -1.11 4.88 5.39
CA ILE A 75 -0.87 6.14 6.11
C ILE A 75 0.36 6.80 5.52
N LYS A 76 0.23 8.05 5.10
CA LYS A 76 1.35 8.86 4.60
C LYS A 76 2.28 9.23 5.77
N VAL A 77 3.54 9.00 5.58
CA VAL A 77 4.57 9.30 6.58
C VAL A 77 5.05 10.74 6.46
#